data_2bd1084e56f98f0f479808113e903597
#
_entry.id   2bd1084e56f98f0f479808113e903597
#
_cell.length_a   1.000
_cell.length_b   1.000
_cell.length_c   1.000
_cell.angle_alpha   90.00
_cell.angle_beta   90.00
_cell.angle_gamma   90.00
#
_symmetry.space_group_name_H-M   'P 1'
#
loop_
_entity.id
_entity.type
_entity.pdbx_description
1 polymer ?
#
loop_
_entity_poly.entity_id
_entity_poly.type
_entity_poly.pdbx_seq_one_letter_code
_entity_poly.pdbx_strand_id
1 'polypeptide(L)'
;LTFDQGVLLAILVALLGLLVWGRWRYDIVALGALFTASLFGLVPQAELFSGFGSPATITVVLVLIVSYGLTKSGAVDYVIPLIEPVSDRPFLHIAVLTFLAAILSMFMNNVGALALLMPVAIQSASKAGRPPAAVLMPLSFGSILGGLVTLIGTPPNILIASFRQEMTGEAFSMFDFAPVGGGVALFGIAFMLLGGWHLVKVRKNSAGLDLFDIEEYLFETKVGEGSELVEKKFRAGKLKDMLVEQKMDLIAMIRGKEEFAPPDRRRGLREGDYLMIQGSHDDVQEFANTYSLTMHTALNQQNELQHAANTTLAEVVVSANSPLVGKTPKEKRFNRNYDVSLLAVSRSGVPHQSRLREFMIKTGDVLLLHGESDVMDDSIVKMACYPLARRELSTKDKTKAFHALLIFLSAIVVTAFGLLPIQLALGIATVAMAVTQIVPVREFYDGVDWPVVILLGAMIPLGGALQQTGTTDL
;
A
#
# COMPACT_ATOMS: atom_id res chain seq x y z
N LEU A 1 -18.87 -10.49 42.93
CA LEU A 1 -17.57 -10.44 42.21
C LEU A 1 -16.55 -11.16 43.07
N THR A 2 -16.00 -12.26 42.59
CA THR A 2 -14.84 -12.90 43.21
C THR A 2 -13.59 -12.05 42.96
N PHE A 3 -12.51 -12.28 43.71
CA PHE A 3 -11.24 -11.57 43.48
C PHE A 3 -10.74 -11.76 42.05
N ASP A 4 -10.79 -12.95 41.51
CA ASP A 4 -10.34 -13.31 40.16
C ASP A 4 -11.17 -12.60 39.08
N GLN A 5 -12.49 -12.54 39.25
CA GLN A 5 -13.39 -11.81 38.37
C GLN A 5 -13.07 -10.29 38.38
N GLY A 6 -12.81 -9.72 39.57
CA GLY A 6 -12.46 -8.33 39.72
C GLY A 6 -11.13 -7.98 39.03
N VAL A 7 -10.10 -8.80 39.20
CA VAL A 7 -8.80 -8.63 38.55
C VAL A 7 -8.92 -8.77 37.04
N LEU A 8 -9.64 -9.77 36.55
CA LEU A 8 -9.83 -10.00 35.11
C LEU A 8 -10.56 -8.84 34.45
N LEU A 9 -11.65 -8.35 35.07
CA LEU A 9 -12.37 -7.17 34.60
C LEU A 9 -11.47 -5.91 34.56
N ALA A 10 -10.64 -5.70 35.59
CA ALA A 10 -9.69 -4.59 35.61
C ALA A 10 -8.67 -4.68 34.47
N ILE A 11 -8.15 -5.88 34.18
CA ILE A 11 -7.24 -6.11 33.06
C ILE A 11 -7.93 -5.81 31.73
N LEU A 12 -9.19 -6.25 31.54
CA LEU A 12 -9.93 -6.00 30.32
C LEU A 12 -10.29 -4.53 30.12
N VAL A 13 -10.69 -3.83 31.19
CA VAL A 13 -10.94 -2.37 31.15
C VAL A 13 -9.66 -1.62 30.82
N ALA A 14 -8.53 -2.01 31.44
CA ALA A 14 -7.23 -1.41 31.13
C ALA A 14 -6.81 -1.69 29.68
N LEU A 15 -6.99 -2.92 29.20
CA LEU A 15 -6.75 -3.30 27.79
C LEU A 15 -7.57 -2.42 26.85
N LEU A 16 -8.88 -2.31 27.05
CA LEU A 16 -9.75 -1.48 26.21
C LEU A 16 -9.35 0.00 26.28
N GLY A 17 -9.04 0.52 27.46
CA GLY A 17 -8.56 1.88 27.65
C GLY A 17 -7.27 2.17 26.89
N LEU A 18 -6.31 1.24 26.91
CA LEU A 18 -5.05 1.36 26.19
C LEU A 18 -5.23 1.24 24.67
N LEU A 19 -6.15 0.38 24.21
CA LEU A 19 -6.50 0.26 22.80
C LEU A 19 -7.16 1.54 22.26
N VAL A 20 -8.09 2.12 23.03
CA VAL A 20 -8.75 3.40 22.66
C VAL A 20 -7.75 4.57 22.69
N TRP A 21 -6.82 4.57 23.64
CA TRP A 21 -5.77 5.61 23.71
C TRP A 21 -4.84 5.57 22.49
N GLY A 22 -4.63 4.39 21.88
CA GLY A 22 -3.97 4.23 20.57
C GLY A 22 -2.48 4.61 20.52
N ARG A 23 -1.84 4.88 21.68
CA ARG A 23 -0.42 5.26 21.71
C ARG A 23 0.52 4.06 21.53
N TRP A 24 0.10 2.89 22.01
CA TRP A 24 0.84 1.66 21.88
C TRP A 24 0.18 0.74 20.85
N ARG A 25 1.00 -0.08 20.21
CA ARG A 25 0.49 -1.06 19.24
C ARG A 25 -0.40 -2.07 19.95
N TYR A 26 -1.51 -2.42 19.33
CA TYR A 26 -2.55 -3.28 19.90
C TYR A 26 -2.06 -4.69 20.23
N ASP A 27 -1.08 -5.24 19.49
CA ASP A 27 -0.44 -6.53 19.74
C ASP A 27 0.37 -6.53 21.05
N ILE A 28 1.11 -5.46 21.32
CA ILE A 28 1.88 -5.29 22.58
C ILE A 28 0.93 -5.15 23.76
N VAL A 29 -0.15 -4.39 23.60
CA VAL A 29 -1.16 -4.21 24.64
C VAL A 29 -1.83 -5.55 24.99
N ALA A 30 -2.19 -6.36 23.98
CA ALA A 30 -2.78 -7.67 24.16
C ALA A 30 -1.83 -8.65 24.87
N LEU A 31 -0.55 -8.71 24.46
CA LEU A 31 0.47 -9.51 25.17
C LEU A 31 0.66 -9.06 26.62
N GLY A 32 0.69 -7.73 26.85
CA GLY A 32 0.78 -7.19 28.20
C GLY A 32 -0.38 -7.62 29.09
N ALA A 33 -1.60 -7.61 28.57
CA ALA A 33 -2.79 -8.10 29.27
C ALA A 33 -2.70 -9.59 29.56
N LEU A 34 -2.28 -10.41 28.58
CA LEU A 34 -2.11 -11.86 28.73
C LEU A 34 -1.08 -12.20 29.81
N PHE A 35 0.10 -11.58 29.77
CA PHE A 35 1.13 -11.81 30.79
C PHE A 35 0.69 -11.34 32.17
N THR A 36 -0.02 -10.21 32.25
CA THR A 36 -0.58 -9.74 33.52
C THR A 36 -1.59 -10.75 34.10
N ALA A 37 -2.51 -11.25 33.27
CA ALA A 37 -3.47 -12.27 33.68
C ALA A 37 -2.77 -13.56 34.17
N SER A 38 -1.71 -13.98 33.49
CA SER A 38 -0.92 -15.15 33.91
C SER A 38 -0.17 -14.92 35.22
N LEU A 39 0.36 -13.72 35.47
CA LEU A 39 1.00 -13.37 36.73
C LEU A 39 0.04 -13.43 37.94
N PHE A 40 -1.24 -13.11 37.72
CA PHE A 40 -2.29 -13.25 38.72
C PHE A 40 -2.88 -14.66 38.79
N GLY A 41 -2.35 -15.61 37.99
CA GLY A 41 -2.81 -17.01 38.00
C GLY A 41 -4.15 -17.26 37.29
N LEU A 42 -4.69 -16.24 36.58
CA LEU A 42 -5.97 -16.35 35.85
C LEU A 42 -5.82 -17.14 34.55
N VAL A 43 -4.63 -17.17 33.97
CA VAL A 43 -4.27 -17.99 32.81
C VAL A 43 -3.14 -18.92 33.21
N PRO A 44 -3.36 -20.27 33.17
CA PRO A 44 -2.34 -21.26 33.49
C PRO A 44 -1.13 -21.12 32.54
N GLN A 45 0.09 -21.30 33.08
CA GLN A 45 1.32 -21.20 32.27
C GLN A 45 1.33 -22.16 31.06
N ALA A 46 0.73 -23.35 31.22
CA ALA A 46 0.60 -24.34 30.15
C ALA A 46 -0.27 -23.85 28.98
N GLU A 47 -1.22 -22.96 29.25
CA GLU A 47 -2.16 -22.42 28.26
C GLU A 47 -1.78 -21.06 27.72
N LEU A 48 -0.69 -20.45 28.25
CA LEU A 48 -0.26 -19.09 27.92
C LEU A 48 -0.12 -18.86 26.41
N PHE A 49 0.40 -19.82 25.68
CA PHE A 49 0.63 -19.74 24.23
C PHE A 49 -0.34 -20.63 23.42
N SER A 50 -1.37 -21.21 24.04
CA SER A 50 -2.34 -22.08 23.34
C SER A 50 -3.06 -21.37 22.19
N GLY A 51 -3.31 -20.05 22.33
CA GLY A 51 -3.94 -19.26 21.30
C GLY A 51 -3.15 -19.16 19.99
N PHE A 52 -1.82 -19.29 20.02
CA PHE A 52 -0.99 -19.29 18.80
C PHE A 52 -1.13 -20.59 18.01
N GLY A 53 -1.40 -21.71 18.65
CA GLY A 53 -1.70 -23.00 18.02
C GLY A 53 -3.19 -23.21 17.74
N SER A 54 -4.05 -22.24 18.05
CA SER A 54 -5.48 -22.33 17.82
C SER A 54 -5.79 -22.47 16.32
N PRO A 55 -6.77 -23.32 15.94
CA PRO A 55 -7.25 -23.40 14.56
C PRO A 55 -7.63 -22.04 13.96
N ALA A 56 -8.18 -21.13 14.77
CA ALA A 56 -8.50 -19.77 14.34
C ALA A 56 -7.27 -19.00 13.91
N THR A 57 -6.23 -18.94 14.75
CA THR A 57 -5.00 -18.22 14.46
C THR A 57 -4.29 -18.80 13.23
N ILE A 58 -4.19 -20.13 13.14
CA ILE A 58 -3.61 -20.82 11.97
C ILE A 58 -4.38 -20.48 10.69
N THR A 59 -5.73 -20.50 10.74
CA THR A 59 -6.55 -20.13 9.57
C THR A 59 -6.27 -18.72 9.09
N VAL A 60 -6.16 -17.75 10.01
CA VAL A 60 -5.84 -16.36 9.66
C VAL A 60 -4.47 -16.27 8.98
N VAL A 61 -3.44 -16.94 9.51
CA VAL A 61 -2.11 -16.95 8.88
C VAL A 61 -2.18 -17.52 7.46
N LEU A 62 -2.85 -18.65 7.26
CA LEU A 62 -2.97 -19.30 5.96
C LEU A 62 -3.76 -18.42 4.95
N VAL A 63 -4.86 -17.81 5.37
CA VAL A 63 -5.63 -16.87 4.53
C VAL A 63 -4.77 -15.68 4.10
N LEU A 64 -3.97 -15.12 5.01
CA LEU A 64 -3.10 -13.99 4.70
C LEU A 64 -2.02 -14.37 3.66
N ILE A 65 -1.41 -15.55 3.78
CA ILE A 65 -0.41 -16.04 2.81
C ILE A 65 -1.07 -16.28 1.44
N VAL A 66 -2.22 -16.90 1.39
CA VAL A 66 -2.93 -17.18 0.13
C VAL A 66 -3.38 -15.87 -0.53
N SER A 67 -3.89 -14.91 0.25
CA SER A 67 -4.25 -13.57 -0.23
C SER A 67 -3.05 -12.81 -0.78
N TYR A 68 -1.90 -12.92 -0.12
CA TYR A 68 -0.65 -12.35 -0.60
C TYR A 68 -0.23 -12.96 -1.95
N GLY A 69 -0.35 -14.29 -2.07
CA GLY A 69 -0.09 -15.01 -3.32
C GLY A 69 -0.97 -14.53 -4.48
N LEU A 70 -2.26 -14.31 -4.24
CA LEU A 70 -3.16 -13.73 -5.24
C LEU A 70 -2.74 -12.33 -5.66
N THR A 71 -2.35 -11.49 -4.71
CA THR A 71 -1.90 -10.12 -5.00
C THR A 71 -0.61 -10.12 -5.83
N LYS A 72 0.38 -10.95 -5.44
CA LYS A 72 1.66 -11.07 -6.15
C LYS A 72 1.56 -11.71 -7.53
N SER A 73 0.62 -12.63 -7.73
CA SER A 73 0.44 -13.30 -9.02
C SER A 73 -0.03 -12.39 -10.15
N GLY A 74 -0.57 -11.21 -9.83
CA GLY A 74 -1.21 -10.32 -10.80
C GLY A 74 -2.65 -10.71 -11.13
N ALA A 75 -3.32 -11.45 -10.23
CA ALA A 75 -4.74 -11.80 -10.39
C ALA A 75 -5.65 -10.56 -10.57
N VAL A 76 -5.20 -9.39 -10.14
CA VAL A 76 -5.86 -8.10 -10.37
C VAL A 76 -6.06 -7.77 -11.85
N ASP A 77 -5.20 -8.26 -12.72
CA ASP A 77 -5.26 -7.97 -14.16
C ASP A 77 -6.53 -8.57 -14.82
N TYR A 78 -7.11 -9.60 -14.20
CA TYR A 78 -8.41 -10.14 -14.63
C TYR A 78 -9.61 -9.27 -14.22
N VAL A 79 -9.41 -8.36 -13.27
CA VAL A 79 -10.47 -7.46 -12.76
C VAL A 79 -10.54 -6.18 -13.60
N ILE A 80 -9.42 -5.73 -14.18
CA ILE A 80 -9.33 -4.50 -14.99
C ILE A 80 -10.38 -4.46 -16.11
N PRO A 81 -10.56 -5.51 -16.93
CA PRO A 81 -11.54 -5.51 -18.03
C PRO A 81 -13.00 -5.34 -17.57
N LEU A 82 -13.30 -5.62 -16.30
CA LEU A 82 -14.64 -5.43 -15.73
C LEU A 82 -14.90 -3.97 -15.34
N ILE A 83 -13.83 -3.23 -15.02
CA ILE A 83 -13.90 -1.84 -14.51
C ILE A 83 -13.81 -0.84 -15.66
N GLU A 84 -12.98 -1.13 -16.67
CA GLU A 84 -12.70 -0.20 -17.78
C GLU A 84 -13.95 0.25 -18.56
N PRO A 85 -14.90 -0.62 -18.93
CA PRO A 85 -16.09 -0.23 -19.68
C PRO A 85 -17.07 0.67 -18.93
N VAL A 86 -17.00 0.66 -17.59
CA VAL A 86 -17.92 1.44 -16.72
C VAL A 86 -17.26 2.67 -16.12
N SER A 87 -15.98 2.88 -16.39
CA SER A 87 -15.19 3.95 -15.77
C SER A 87 -15.73 5.35 -16.08
N ASP A 88 -16.34 5.56 -17.25
CA ASP A 88 -16.89 6.86 -17.64
C ASP A 88 -18.17 7.24 -16.88
N ARG A 89 -18.90 6.25 -16.32
CA ARG A 89 -20.14 6.46 -15.58
C ARG A 89 -19.90 6.45 -14.07
N PRO A 90 -19.94 7.60 -13.36
CA PRO A 90 -19.54 7.70 -11.95
C PRO A 90 -20.23 6.67 -11.04
N PHE A 91 -21.55 6.55 -11.15
CA PHE A 91 -22.33 5.63 -10.34
C PHE A 91 -21.95 4.16 -10.60
N LEU A 92 -21.87 3.74 -11.87
CA LEU A 92 -21.54 2.36 -12.22
C LEU A 92 -20.08 2.02 -11.85
N HIS A 93 -19.16 2.95 -12.03
CA HIS A 93 -17.78 2.79 -11.64
C HIS A 93 -17.64 2.54 -10.14
N ILE A 94 -18.26 3.38 -9.29
CA ILE A 94 -18.27 3.20 -7.85
C ILE A 94 -18.97 1.88 -7.47
N ALA A 95 -20.12 1.58 -8.11
CA ALA A 95 -20.87 0.35 -7.84
C ALA A 95 -20.05 -0.91 -8.12
N VAL A 96 -19.44 -0.99 -9.30
CA VAL A 96 -18.62 -2.16 -9.69
C VAL A 96 -17.42 -2.32 -8.78
N LEU A 97 -16.70 -1.24 -8.48
CA LEU A 97 -15.55 -1.29 -7.58
C LEU A 97 -15.95 -1.72 -6.17
N THR A 98 -17.03 -1.15 -5.61
CA THR A 98 -17.51 -1.48 -4.26
C THR A 98 -17.98 -2.95 -4.19
N PHE A 99 -18.69 -3.41 -5.22
CA PHE A 99 -19.19 -4.79 -5.30
C PHE A 99 -18.05 -5.80 -5.46
N LEU A 100 -17.07 -5.50 -6.33
CA LEU A 100 -15.87 -6.34 -6.48
C LEU A 100 -15.07 -6.41 -5.18
N ALA A 101 -14.91 -5.28 -4.48
CA ALA A 101 -14.25 -5.27 -3.18
C ALA A 101 -14.98 -6.14 -2.16
N ALA A 102 -16.30 -6.07 -2.14
CA ALA A 102 -17.11 -6.91 -1.26
C ALA A 102 -16.94 -8.41 -1.59
N ILE A 103 -17.05 -8.80 -2.86
CA ILE A 103 -16.88 -10.20 -3.27
C ILE A 103 -15.49 -10.73 -2.92
N LEU A 104 -14.44 -9.99 -3.23
CA LEU A 104 -13.08 -10.41 -2.92
C LEU A 104 -12.87 -10.53 -1.40
N SER A 105 -13.41 -9.57 -0.65
CA SER A 105 -13.28 -9.55 0.80
C SER A 105 -14.09 -10.62 1.52
N MET A 106 -15.06 -11.24 0.88
CA MET A 106 -15.72 -12.43 1.43
C MET A 106 -14.72 -13.57 1.66
N PHE A 107 -13.69 -13.67 0.84
CA PHE A 107 -12.76 -14.79 0.81
C PHE A 107 -11.31 -14.41 1.11
N MET A 108 -11.01 -13.12 1.04
CA MET A 108 -9.73 -12.54 1.42
C MET A 108 -9.96 -11.65 2.64
N ASN A 109 -8.89 -11.30 3.35
CA ASN A 109 -9.03 -10.28 4.39
C ASN A 109 -9.33 -8.91 3.76
N ASN A 110 -9.98 -8.00 4.51
CA ASN A 110 -10.38 -6.67 4.05
C ASN A 110 -9.19 -5.86 3.48
N VAL A 111 -8.03 -5.95 4.13
CA VAL A 111 -6.81 -5.23 3.72
C VAL A 111 -6.27 -5.80 2.41
N GLY A 112 -6.28 -7.12 2.24
CA GLY A 112 -5.85 -7.78 1.01
C GLY A 112 -6.73 -7.41 -0.19
N ALA A 113 -8.06 -7.44 -0.02
CA ALA A 113 -9.01 -7.04 -1.06
C ALA A 113 -8.84 -5.56 -1.45
N LEU A 114 -8.66 -4.69 -0.44
CA LEU A 114 -8.41 -3.27 -0.67
C LEU A 114 -7.07 -3.02 -1.38
N ALA A 115 -5.99 -3.64 -0.91
CA ALA A 115 -4.66 -3.50 -1.49
C ALA A 115 -4.61 -3.95 -2.95
N LEU A 116 -5.35 -5.03 -3.28
CA LEU A 116 -5.44 -5.56 -4.63
C LEU A 116 -6.19 -4.60 -5.58
N LEU A 117 -7.32 -4.02 -5.15
CA LEU A 117 -8.14 -3.17 -6.00
C LEU A 117 -7.74 -1.69 -6.00
N MET A 118 -7.05 -1.22 -4.96
CA MET A 118 -6.70 0.19 -4.79
C MET A 118 -5.92 0.78 -5.98
N PRO A 119 -4.87 0.13 -6.54
CA PRO A 119 -4.16 0.66 -7.70
C PRO A 119 -5.06 0.81 -8.92
N VAL A 120 -5.95 -0.18 -9.16
CA VAL A 120 -6.90 -0.15 -10.28
C VAL A 120 -7.94 0.95 -10.10
N ALA A 121 -8.47 1.10 -8.87
CA ALA A 121 -9.44 2.14 -8.55
C ALA A 121 -8.84 3.55 -8.74
N ILE A 122 -7.59 3.76 -8.30
CA ILE A 122 -6.87 5.04 -8.51
C ILE A 122 -6.68 5.29 -10.00
N GLN A 123 -6.15 4.30 -10.74
CA GLN A 123 -5.87 4.45 -12.17
C GLN A 123 -7.15 4.72 -12.97
N SER A 124 -8.22 3.96 -12.72
CA SER A 124 -9.49 4.13 -13.44
C SER A 124 -10.19 5.46 -13.09
N ALA A 125 -10.10 5.90 -11.82
CA ALA A 125 -10.61 7.21 -11.41
C ALA A 125 -9.85 8.35 -12.10
N SER A 126 -8.51 8.27 -12.14
CA SER A 126 -7.66 9.26 -12.79
C SER A 126 -7.91 9.33 -14.30
N LYS A 127 -7.98 8.19 -14.99
CA LYS A 127 -8.36 8.15 -16.42
C LYS A 127 -9.72 8.80 -16.71
N ALA A 128 -10.66 8.69 -15.76
CA ALA A 128 -11.99 9.30 -15.86
C ALA A 128 -12.05 10.74 -15.32
N GLY A 129 -10.91 11.38 -15.02
CA GLY A 129 -10.83 12.76 -14.51
C GLY A 129 -11.47 12.95 -13.12
N ARG A 130 -11.51 11.89 -12.31
CA ARG A 130 -12.12 11.91 -10.96
C ARG A 130 -11.08 11.79 -9.87
N PRO A 131 -11.25 12.51 -8.76
CA PRO A 131 -10.35 12.38 -7.62
C PRO A 131 -10.42 10.97 -7.04
N PRO A 132 -9.28 10.32 -6.75
CA PRO A 132 -9.22 8.97 -6.20
C PRO A 132 -10.06 8.78 -4.93
N ALA A 133 -10.17 9.81 -4.09
CA ALA A 133 -10.98 9.77 -2.87
C ALA A 133 -12.45 9.41 -3.12
N ALA A 134 -12.99 9.76 -4.29
CA ALA A 134 -14.38 9.48 -4.67
C ALA A 134 -14.66 7.97 -4.81
N VAL A 135 -13.64 7.19 -5.18
CA VAL A 135 -13.77 5.73 -5.39
C VAL A 135 -13.16 4.92 -4.25
N LEU A 136 -12.11 5.43 -3.59
CA LEU A 136 -11.39 4.69 -2.55
C LEU A 136 -12.22 4.51 -1.28
N MET A 137 -13.04 5.49 -0.91
CA MET A 137 -13.87 5.37 0.28
C MET A 137 -15.00 4.35 0.10
N PRO A 138 -15.81 4.38 -0.98
CA PRO A 138 -16.75 3.30 -1.28
C PRO A 138 -16.09 1.93 -1.40
N LEU A 139 -14.92 1.84 -2.02
CA LEU A 139 -14.12 0.62 -2.12
C LEU A 139 -13.78 0.05 -0.74
N SER A 140 -13.32 0.89 0.18
CA SER A 140 -13.00 0.51 1.56
C SER A 140 -14.23 0.01 2.32
N PHE A 141 -15.37 0.69 2.21
CA PHE A 141 -16.63 0.21 2.79
C PHE A 141 -17.07 -1.12 2.20
N GLY A 142 -16.98 -1.29 0.87
CA GLY A 142 -17.27 -2.56 0.22
C GLY A 142 -16.43 -3.70 0.77
N SER A 143 -15.12 -3.47 0.94
CA SER A 143 -14.21 -4.45 1.52
C SER A 143 -14.61 -4.83 2.96
N ILE A 144 -14.89 -3.86 3.83
CA ILE A 144 -15.29 -4.12 5.23
C ILE A 144 -16.61 -4.90 5.27
N LEU A 145 -17.61 -4.49 4.50
CA LEU A 145 -18.93 -5.12 4.47
C LEU A 145 -18.88 -6.54 3.90
N GLY A 146 -18.07 -6.76 2.87
CA GLY A 146 -17.89 -8.09 2.28
C GLY A 146 -17.28 -9.09 3.26
N GLY A 147 -16.35 -8.64 4.10
CA GLY A 147 -15.72 -9.47 5.12
C GLY A 147 -16.68 -10.06 6.16
N LEU A 148 -17.88 -9.49 6.31
CA LEU A 148 -18.91 -9.99 7.23
C LEU A 148 -19.67 -11.23 6.71
N VAL A 149 -19.58 -11.54 5.42
CA VAL A 149 -20.47 -12.50 4.75
C VAL A 149 -20.05 -13.95 4.98
N THR A 150 -18.75 -14.21 5.12
CA THR A 150 -18.23 -15.57 5.28
C THR A 150 -17.41 -15.75 6.55
N LEU A 151 -17.14 -16.99 6.87
CA LEU A 151 -16.31 -17.37 8.02
C LEU A 151 -14.89 -16.76 7.93
N ILE A 152 -14.30 -16.69 6.75
CA ILE A 152 -12.89 -16.31 6.55
C ILE A 152 -12.69 -14.85 6.14
N GLY A 153 -13.76 -14.12 5.85
CA GLY A 153 -13.67 -12.75 5.38
C GLY A 153 -13.05 -11.79 6.40
N THR A 154 -13.20 -12.09 7.69
CA THR A 154 -12.60 -11.26 8.76
C THR A 154 -12.20 -12.09 9.97
N PRO A 155 -11.07 -11.80 10.65
CA PRO A 155 -10.60 -12.56 11.83
C PRO A 155 -11.63 -12.71 12.96
N PRO A 156 -12.46 -11.72 13.32
CA PRO A 156 -13.49 -11.89 14.33
C PRO A 156 -14.48 -13.03 14.07
N ASN A 157 -14.86 -13.28 12.80
CA ASN A 157 -15.75 -14.37 12.45
C ASN A 157 -15.12 -15.73 12.77
N ILE A 158 -13.83 -15.89 12.46
CA ILE A 158 -13.08 -17.11 12.74
C ILE A 158 -12.97 -17.33 14.25
N LEU A 159 -12.74 -16.26 15.02
CA LEU A 159 -12.64 -16.31 16.47
C LEU A 159 -13.96 -16.77 17.10
N ILE A 160 -15.08 -16.15 16.71
CA ILE A 160 -16.42 -16.53 17.19
C ILE A 160 -16.75 -17.98 16.82
N ALA A 161 -16.35 -18.43 15.62
CA ALA A 161 -16.55 -19.82 15.20
C ALA A 161 -15.77 -20.80 16.07
N SER A 162 -14.52 -20.46 16.45
CA SER A 162 -13.74 -21.29 17.38
C SER A 162 -14.39 -21.40 18.75
N PHE A 163 -14.84 -20.29 19.33
CA PHE A 163 -15.55 -20.31 20.60
C PHE A 163 -16.82 -21.14 20.55
N ARG A 164 -17.61 -21.03 19.48
CA ARG A 164 -18.79 -21.88 19.33
C ARG A 164 -18.42 -23.36 19.30
N GLN A 165 -17.40 -23.71 18.52
CA GLN A 165 -16.94 -25.09 18.43
C GLN A 165 -16.48 -25.64 19.78
N GLU A 166 -15.77 -24.84 20.58
CA GLU A 166 -15.35 -25.23 21.94
C GLU A 166 -16.53 -25.40 22.89
N MET A 167 -17.54 -24.52 22.84
CA MET A 167 -18.66 -24.52 23.74
C MET A 167 -19.76 -25.55 23.39
N THR A 168 -20.04 -25.70 22.09
CA THR A 168 -21.19 -26.50 21.62
C THR A 168 -20.77 -27.81 20.94
N GLY A 169 -19.50 -27.98 20.62
CA GLY A 169 -18.99 -29.06 19.78
C GLY A 169 -19.29 -28.91 18.28
N GLU A 170 -20.04 -27.90 17.90
CA GLU A 170 -20.44 -27.64 16.51
C GLU A 170 -19.70 -26.46 15.92
N ALA A 171 -19.00 -26.65 14.79
CA ALA A 171 -18.34 -25.57 14.04
C ALA A 171 -19.36 -24.84 13.15
N PHE A 172 -19.12 -23.55 12.93
CA PHE A 172 -19.80 -22.83 11.84
C PHE A 172 -19.32 -23.29 10.48
N SER A 173 -20.26 -23.47 9.56
CA SER A 173 -19.98 -23.64 8.13
C SER A 173 -19.47 -22.31 7.51
N MET A 174 -18.87 -22.41 6.33
CA MET A 174 -18.29 -21.26 5.64
C MET A 174 -19.27 -20.10 5.41
N PHE A 175 -20.55 -20.40 5.16
CA PHE A 175 -21.59 -19.43 4.81
C PHE A 175 -22.65 -19.21 5.90
N ASP A 176 -22.46 -19.70 7.10
CA ASP A 176 -23.42 -19.51 8.21
C ASP A 176 -23.56 -18.04 8.61
N PHE A 177 -22.54 -17.24 8.33
CA PHE A 177 -22.60 -15.78 8.51
C PHE A 177 -23.37 -15.04 7.40
N ALA A 178 -23.58 -15.69 6.23
CA ALA A 178 -24.15 -15.03 5.05
C ALA A 178 -25.57 -14.49 5.24
N PRO A 179 -26.50 -15.11 5.97
CA PRO A 179 -27.84 -14.54 6.14
C PRO A 179 -27.82 -13.16 6.82
N VAL A 180 -27.04 -13.01 7.87
CA VAL A 180 -26.93 -11.73 8.61
C VAL A 180 -25.88 -10.82 7.96
N GLY A 181 -24.66 -11.31 7.79
CA GLY A 181 -23.57 -10.55 7.20
C GLY A 181 -23.85 -10.10 5.76
N GLY A 182 -24.47 -10.98 4.95
CA GLY A 182 -24.89 -10.66 3.60
C GLY A 182 -26.01 -9.62 3.57
N GLY A 183 -26.97 -9.69 4.49
CA GLY A 183 -27.99 -8.68 4.67
C GLY A 183 -27.39 -7.31 5.00
N VAL A 184 -26.50 -7.25 6.00
CA VAL A 184 -25.79 -6.02 6.38
C VAL A 184 -24.95 -5.48 5.21
N ALA A 185 -24.24 -6.35 4.50
CA ALA A 185 -23.44 -5.96 3.34
C ALA A 185 -24.31 -5.37 2.22
N LEU A 186 -25.43 -6.03 1.91
CA LEU A 186 -26.35 -5.56 0.87
C LEU A 186 -26.93 -4.17 1.21
N PHE A 187 -27.42 -3.98 2.45
CA PHE A 187 -27.93 -2.69 2.90
C PHE A 187 -26.86 -1.61 2.94
N GLY A 188 -25.65 -1.95 3.45
CA GLY A 188 -24.54 -1.01 3.51
C GLY A 188 -24.05 -0.59 2.12
N ILE A 189 -23.93 -1.53 1.18
CA ILE A 189 -23.57 -1.23 -0.22
C ILE A 189 -24.66 -0.41 -0.88
N ALA A 190 -25.94 -0.78 -0.70
CA ALA A 190 -27.07 0.00 -1.23
C ALA A 190 -27.06 1.43 -0.68
N PHE A 191 -26.85 1.62 0.63
CA PHE A 191 -26.69 2.95 1.23
C PHE A 191 -25.54 3.75 0.61
N MET A 192 -24.38 3.12 0.45
CA MET A 192 -23.22 3.77 -0.18
C MET A 192 -23.52 4.20 -1.61
N LEU A 193 -24.21 3.37 -2.38
CA LEU A 193 -24.54 3.66 -3.78
C LEU A 193 -25.65 4.70 -3.93
N LEU A 194 -26.67 4.68 -3.08
CA LEU A 194 -27.81 5.59 -3.20
C LEU A 194 -27.50 7.01 -2.67
N GLY A 195 -26.69 7.13 -1.64
CA GLY A 195 -26.44 8.44 -1.02
C GLY A 195 -25.10 8.58 -0.33
N GLY A 196 -24.51 7.51 0.20
CA GLY A 196 -23.31 7.55 1.02
C GLY A 196 -22.11 8.17 0.32
N TRP A 197 -21.92 7.89 -0.96
CA TRP A 197 -20.80 8.44 -1.73
C TRP A 197 -20.88 9.97 -1.92
N HIS A 198 -22.06 10.59 -1.84
CA HIS A 198 -22.22 12.04 -1.87
C HIS A 198 -21.82 12.71 -0.54
N LEU A 199 -21.85 11.96 0.57
CA LEU A 199 -21.40 12.44 1.88
C LEU A 199 -19.87 12.54 1.97
N VAL A 200 -19.16 11.87 1.08
CA VAL A 200 -17.72 11.95 0.99
C VAL A 200 -17.32 13.35 0.51
N LYS A 201 -16.75 14.15 1.41
CA LYS A 201 -16.21 15.47 1.06
C LYS A 201 -14.96 15.30 0.20
N VAL A 202 -15.18 15.25 -1.11
CA VAL A 202 -14.07 15.22 -2.07
C VAL A 202 -13.55 16.63 -2.24
N ARG A 203 -12.29 16.88 -1.86
CA ARG A 203 -11.64 18.15 -2.17
C ARG A 203 -11.40 18.21 -3.68
N LYS A 204 -11.95 19.23 -4.34
CA LYS A 204 -11.89 19.40 -5.81
C LYS A 204 -10.46 19.49 -6.37
N ASN A 205 -9.45 19.75 -5.54
CA ASN A 205 -8.06 19.89 -5.97
C ASN A 205 -7.26 18.57 -5.97
N SER A 206 -7.90 17.42 -5.83
CA SER A 206 -7.24 16.11 -5.88
C SER A 206 -7.59 15.34 -7.16
N ALA A 207 -7.91 16.04 -8.23
CA ALA A 207 -8.14 15.41 -9.52
C ALA A 207 -6.81 15.05 -10.14
N GLY A 208 -6.49 13.76 -10.10
CA GLY A 208 -5.67 13.09 -11.07
C GLY A 208 -4.17 13.37 -11.06
N LEU A 209 -3.49 12.63 -11.84
CA LEU A 209 -2.12 12.60 -12.32
C LEU A 209 -1.38 13.95 -12.54
N ASP A 210 -2.07 15.09 -12.42
CA ASP A 210 -1.54 16.45 -12.49
C ASP A 210 -1.24 17.06 -11.11
N LEU A 211 -0.95 16.23 -10.09
CA LEU A 211 -0.48 16.72 -8.78
C LEU A 211 0.86 17.46 -8.91
N PHE A 212 1.59 17.11 -9.95
CA PHE A 212 2.82 17.77 -10.33
C PHE A 212 2.75 18.11 -11.82
N ASP A 213 2.56 19.37 -12.11
CA ASP A 213 2.74 19.88 -13.48
C ASP A 213 4.25 19.91 -13.75
N ILE A 214 4.78 18.75 -14.19
CA ILE A 214 6.22 18.55 -14.42
C ILE A 214 6.69 19.48 -15.54
N GLU A 215 5.81 19.80 -16.48
CA GLU A 215 6.10 20.64 -17.63
C GLU A 215 6.40 22.09 -17.22
N GLU A 216 5.87 22.54 -16.09
CA GLU A 216 6.05 23.90 -15.59
C GLU A 216 7.39 24.11 -14.87
N TYR A 217 8.13 23.03 -14.51
CA TYR A 217 9.26 23.10 -13.60
C TYR A 217 10.49 22.29 -13.97
N LEU A 218 10.39 21.39 -14.96
CA LEU A 218 11.52 20.59 -15.43
C LEU A 218 11.83 20.94 -16.89
N PHE A 219 12.99 21.50 -17.12
CA PHE A 219 13.41 21.98 -18.42
C PHE A 219 14.62 21.18 -18.92
N GLU A 220 14.53 20.74 -20.16
CA GLU A 220 15.65 20.17 -20.86
C GLU A 220 16.39 21.26 -21.61
N THR A 221 17.69 21.41 -21.31
CA THR A 221 18.54 22.41 -21.97
C THR A 221 19.73 21.72 -22.60
N LYS A 222 19.99 22.02 -23.89
CA LYS A 222 21.14 21.47 -24.61
C LYS A 222 22.31 22.46 -24.55
N VAL A 223 23.48 21.95 -24.23
CA VAL A 223 24.72 22.72 -24.25
C VAL A 223 25.13 22.99 -25.69
N GLY A 224 25.02 24.25 -26.10
CA GLY A 224 25.32 24.67 -27.46
C GLY A 224 26.80 24.87 -27.77
N GLU A 225 27.12 25.04 -29.06
CA GLU A 225 28.46 25.43 -29.54
C GLU A 225 28.84 26.78 -28.94
N GLY A 226 30.04 26.90 -28.35
CA GLY A 226 30.53 28.15 -27.75
C GLY A 226 29.93 28.46 -26.37
N SER A 227 29.26 27.51 -25.72
CA SER A 227 28.79 27.70 -24.34
C SER A 227 29.94 27.94 -23.38
N GLU A 228 29.88 29.01 -22.59
CA GLU A 228 30.85 29.29 -21.53
C GLU A 228 31.04 28.14 -20.52
N LEU A 229 30.05 27.26 -20.36
CA LEU A 229 30.14 26.09 -19.50
C LEU A 229 31.17 25.08 -20.00
N VAL A 230 31.35 24.97 -21.33
CA VAL A 230 32.34 24.07 -21.96
C VAL A 230 33.69 24.76 -22.00
N GLU A 231 33.76 26.01 -22.45
CA GLU A 231 34.99 26.80 -22.57
C GLU A 231 35.74 26.94 -21.22
N LYS A 232 34.97 27.20 -20.15
CA LYS A 232 35.50 27.30 -18.78
C LYS A 232 35.70 25.96 -18.09
N LYS A 233 35.52 24.82 -18.80
CA LYS A 233 35.65 23.44 -18.28
C LYS A 233 34.88 23.21 -17.01
N PHE A 234 33.62 23.61 -16.98
CA PHE A 234 32.75 23.39 -15.82
C PHE A 234 32.54 21.88 -15.57
N ARG A 235 32.49 21.52 -14.31
CA ARG A 235 32.09 20.17 -13.88
C ARG A 235 30.66 20.21 -13.38
N ALA A 236 29.93 19.11 -13.54
CA ALA A 236 28.54 19.00 -13.11
C ALA A 236 28.30 19.42 -11.65
N GLY A 237 29.27 19.15 -10.76
CA GLY A 237 29.21 19.58 -9.36
C GLY A 237 29.25 21.10 -9.17
N LYS A 238 30.09 21.81 -9.92
CA LYS A 238 30.16 23.28 -9.86
C LYS A 238 28.92 23.92 -10.48
N LEU A 239 28.41 23.34 -11.59
CA LEU A 239 27.16 23.76 -12.20
C LEU A 239 26.01 23.59 -11.22
N LYS A 240 25.93 22.44 -10.55
CA LYS A 240 24.89 22.17 -9.56
C LYS A 240 24.93 23.16 -8.40
N ASP A 241 26.12 23.49 -7.89
CA ASP A 241 26.27 24.45 -6.79
C ASP A 241 25.81 25.88 -7.24
N MET A 242 26.11 26.29 -8.46
CA MET A 242 25.65 27.57 -9.05
C MET A 242 24.12 27.59 -9.24
N LEU A 243 23.53 26.52 -9.75
CA LEU A 243 22.08 26.42 -9.94
C LEU A 243 21.35 26.50 -8.60
N VAL A 244 21.88 25.86 -7.56
CA VAL A 244 21.30 25.93 -6.20
C VAL A 244 21.33 27.33 -5.63
N GLU A 245 22.36 28.14 -5.89
CA GLU A 245 22.41 29.57 -5.49
C GLU A 245 21.30 30.38 -6.16
N GLN A 246 20.91 30.02 -7.38
CA GLN A 246 19.83 30.64 -8.15
C GLN A 246 18.48 29.95 -7.99
N LYS A 247 18.29 29.15 -6.94
CA LYS A 247 17.05 28.39 -6.62
C LYS A 247 16.68 27.31 -7.64
N MET A 248 17.61 26.90 -8.48
CA MET A 248 17.48 25.80 -9.44
C MET A 248 18.25 24.57 -8.97
N ASP A 249 17.98 23.38 -9.52
CA ASP A 249 18.79 22.17 -9.27
C ASP A 249 19.05 21.41 -10.58
N LEU A 250 20.22 20.76 -10.67
CA LEU A 250 20.58 19.87 -11.77
C LEU A 250 20.16 18.46 -11.40
N ILE A 251 19.15 17.94 -12.08
CA ILE A 251 18.54 16.64 -11.81
C ILE A 251 19.30 15.54 -12.55
N ALA A 252 19.53 15.72 -13.85
CA ALA A 252 20.21 14.73 -14.68
C ALA A 252 21.07 15.41 -15.77
N MET A 253 22.00 14.65 -16.30
CA MET A 253 22.80 15.00 -17.47
C MET A 253 22.77 13.82 -18.46
N ILE A 254 22.43 14.10 -19.71
CA ILE A 254 22.33 13.11 -20.77
C ILE A 254 23.45 13.35 -21.79
N ARG A 255 24.20 12.31 -22.12
CA ARG A 255 25.25 12.35 -23.14
C ARG A 255 25.07 11.19 -24.12
N GLY A 256 24.65 11.50 -25.32
CA GLY A 256 24.33 10.48 -26.33
C GLY A 256 23.16 9.61 -25.87
N LYS A 257 23.41 8.34 -25.53
CA LYS A 257 22.40 7.40 -25.01
C LYS A 257 22.53 7.13 -23.50
N GLU A 258 23.50 7.74 -22.84
CA GLU A 258 23.75 7.54 -21.40
C GLU A 258 23.16 8.69 -20.60
N GLU A 259 22.33 8.37 -19.62
CA GLU A 259 21.79 9.30 -18.63
C GLU A 259 22.54 9.12 -17.30
N PHE A 260 22.86 10.24 -16.67
CA PHE A 260 23.51 10.33 -15.37
C PHE A 260 22.61 11.08 -14.40
N ALA A 261 21.85 10.33 -13.61
CA ALA A 261 20.89 10.87 -12.63
C ALA A 261 21.11 10.24 -11.25
N PRO A 262 21.68 10.96 -10.26
CA PRO A 262 22.23 12.31 -10.33
C PRO A 262 23.60 12.35 -11.04
N PRO A 263 23.94 13.48 -11.68
CA PRO A 263 25.21 13.57 -12.39
C PRO A 263 26.40 13.52 -11.43
N ASP A 264 27.43 12.73 -11.80
CA ASP A 264 28.67 12.69 -11.04
C ASP A 264 29.30 14.10 -10.97
N ARG A 265 29.50 14.60 -9.76
CA ARG A 265 30.04 15.95 -9.49
C ARG A 265 31.38 16.23 -10.16
N ARG A 266 32.16 15.20 -10.50
CA ARG A 266 33.49 15.32 -11.13
C ARG A 266 33.43 15.32 -12.65
N ARG A 267 32.28 14.97 -13.23
CA ARG A 267 32.11 14.85 -14.69
C ARG A 267 32.14 16.22 -15.35
N GLY A 268 32.98 16.38 -16.36
CA GLY A 268 33.09 17.60 -17.17
C GLY A 268 31.93 17.69 -18.17
N LEU A 269 31.41 18.89 -18.38
CA LEU A 269 30.42 19.19 -19.41
C LEU A 269 31.06 19.20 -20.79
N ARG A 270 30.30 18.79 -21.79
CA ARG A 270 30.69 18.79 -23.19
C ARG A 270 29.60 19.43 -24.03
N GLU A 271 29.97 19.92 -25.17
CA GLU A 271 29.02 20.33 -26.18
C GLU A 271 28.13 19.16 -26.60
N GLY A 272 26.84 19.45 -26.78
CA GLY A 272 25.82 18.46 -27.08
C GLY A 272 25.28 17.69 -25.88
N ASP A 273 25.78 17.92 -24.65
CA ASP A 273 25.17 17.39 -23.45
C ASP A 273 23.79 18.01 -23.23
N TYR A 274 22.83 17.18 -22.82
CA TYR A 274 21.53 17.69 -22.34
C TYR A 274 21.53 17.74 -20.82
N LEU A 275 21.03 18.84 -20.28
CA LEU A 275 20.94 19.09 -18.85
C LEU A 275 19.47 19.19 -18.47
N MET A 276 19.03 18.36 -17.53
CA MET A 276 17.71 18.47 -16.93
C MET A 276 17.79 19.38 -15.71
N ILE A 277 17.25 20.58 -15.84
CA ILE A 277 17.28 21.61 -14.82
C ILE A 277 15.88 21.79 -14.25
N GLN A 278 15.78 21.74 -12.93
CA GLN A 278 14.56 22.06 -12.19
C GLN A 278 14.62 23.53 -11.74
N GLY A 279 13.57 24.28 -12.05
CA GLY A 279 13.47 25.70 -11.66
C GLY A 279 12.20 26.34 -12.19
N SER A 280 11.98 27.64 -11.94
CA SER A 280 10.91 28.38 -12.61
C SER A 280 11.26 28.63 -14.08
N HIS A 281 10.25 28.79 -14.94
CA HIS A 281 10.47 29.04 -16.36
C HIS A 281 11.39 30.28 -16.59
N ASP A 282 11.13 31.35 -15.86
CA ASP A 282 11.86 32.60 -16.01
C ASP A 282 13.33 32.44 -15.57
N ASP A 283 13.59 31.78 -14.44
CA ASP A 283 14.95 31.56 -13.92
C ASP A 283 15.76 30.65 -14.86
N VAL A 284 15.17 29.59 -15.40
CA VAL A 284 15.84 28.67 -16.32
C VAL A 284 16.05 29.31 -17.67
N GLN A 285 15.13 30.13 -18.16
CA GLN A 285 15.27 30.91 -19.40
C GLN A 285 16.41 31.92 -19.31
N GLU A 286 16.50 32.65 -18.19
CA GLU A 286 17.59 33.62 -17.94
C GLU A 286 18.93 32.88 -17.87
N PHE A 287 18.99 31.77 -17.19
CA PHE A 287 20.18 30.92 -17.11
C PHE A 287 20.59 30.37 -18.48
N ALA A 288 19.64 29.85 -19.25
CA ALA A 288 19.89 29.33 -20.60
C ALA A 288 20.44 30.41 -21.53
N ASN A 289 19.87 31.62 -21.49
CA ASN A 289 20.34 32.74 -22.27
C ASN A 289 21.77 33.17 -21.87
N THR A 290 22.06 33.20 -20.56
CA THR A 290 23.37 33.63 -20.04
C THR A 290 24.49 32.68 -20.45
N TYR A 291 24.23 31.38 -20.50
CA TYR A 291 25.24 30.36 -20.77
C TYR A 291 25.13 29.70 -22.16
N SER A 292 24.36 30.34 -23.07
CA SER A 292 24.15 29.87 -24.46
C SER A 292 23.66 28.42 -24.50
N LEU A 293 22.65 28.08 -23.69
CA LEU A 293 21.95 26.82 -23.72
C LEU A 293 20.68 26.94 -24.57
N THR A 294 20.37 25.91 -25.34
CA THR A 294 19.12 25.85 -26.11
C THR A 294 18.06 25.13 -25.26
N MET A 295 16.98 25.83 -24.95
CA MET A 295 15.84 25.19 -24.26
C MET A 295 15.02 24.36 -25.25
N HIS A 296 14.72 23.14 -24.85
CA HIS A 296 13.75 22.28 -25.51
C HIS A 296 12.55 22.07 -24.56
N THR A 297 11.35 22.34 -25.05
CA THR A 297 10.13 22.05 -24.28
C THR A 297 9.87 20.56 -24.39
N ALA A 298 9.71 19.87 -23.27
CA ALA A 298 9.59 18.40 -23.16
C ALA A 298 8.43 17.77 -23.96
N LEU A 299 7.52 18.59 -24.51
CA LEU A 299 6.31 18.15 -25.22
C LEU A 299 6.54 17.46 -26.57
N ASN A 300 7.68 17.63 -27.24
CA ASN A 300 7.85 17.12 -28.62
C ASN A 300 8.62 15.80 -28.74
N GLN A 301 9.11 15.21 -27.65
CA GLN A 301 9.92 14.00 -27.73
C GLN A 301 9.54 12.88 -26.74
N GLN A 302 8.28 12.80 -26.31
CA GLN A 302 7.81 11.65 -25.52
C GLN A 302 8.12 10.28 -26.15
N ASN A 303 8.38 10.22 -27.46
CA ASN A 303 8.72 8.98 -28.14
C ASN A 303 10.23 8.69 -28.26
N GLU A 304 11.13 9.68 -28.08
CA GLU A 304 12.58 9.43 -28.19
C GLU A 304 13.26 9.25 -26.83
N LEU A 305 12.76 9.89 -25.76
CA LEU A 305 13.29 9.72 -24.40
C LEU A 305 12.92 8.38 -23.76
N GLN A 306 11.84 7.72 -24.22
CA GLN A 306 11.47 6.36 -23.78
C GLN A 306 12.47 5.27 -24.25
N HIS A 307 13.41 5.59 -25.13
CA HIS A 307 14.39 4.65 -25.64
C HIS A 307 15.82 4.87 -25.16
N ALA A 308 16.09 5.93 -24.39
CA ALA A 308 17.45 6.33 -24.05
C ALA A 308 17.91 5.99 -22.62
N ALA A 309 16.99 5.76 -21.67
CA ALA A 309 17.40 5.42 -20.31
C ALA A 309 16.38 4.51 -19.61
N ASN A 310 16.89 3.56 -18.87
CA ASN A 310 16.15 2.64 -17.98
C ASN A 310 15.63 3.37 -16.73
N THR A 311 15.26 4.66 -16.84
CA THR A 311 14.80 5.49 -15.73
C THR A 311 13.31 5.72 -15.80
N THR A 312 12.66 5.79 -14.63
CA THR A 312 11.20 5.99 -14.50
C THR A 312 10.88 7.06 -13.47
N LEU A 313 9.71 7.67 -13.65
CA LEU A 313 9.09 8.56 -12.67
C LEU A 313 8.02 7.76 -11.90
N ALA A 314 8.04 7.86 -10.59
CA ALA A 314 7.05 7.21 -9.72
C ALA A 314 6.46 8.22 -8.74
N GLU A 315 5.14 8.30 -8.71
CA GLU A 315 4.42 8.99 -7.65
C GLU A 315 4.09 8.00 -6.53
N VAL A 316 4.50 8.34 -5.30
CA VAL A 316 4.31 7.46 -4.15
C VAL A 316 3.71 8.22 -2.97
N VAL A 317 2.81 7.57 -2.23
CA VAL A 317 2.26 8.10 -0.98
C VAL A 317 3.04 7.58 0.21
N VAL A 318 3.40 8.46 1.11
CA VAL A 318 4.08 8.12 2.37
C VAL A 318 3.10 7.44 3.32
N SER A 319 3.35 6.18 3.66
CA SER A 319 2.54 5.45 4.64
C SER A 319 2.80 5.90 6.07
N ALA A 320 1.91 5.54 6.99
CA ALA A 320 2.09 5.83 8.42
C ALA A 320 3.33 5.15 9.02
N ASN A 321 3.71 3.98 8.46
CA ASN A 321 4.87 3.20 8.93
C ASN A 321 6.17 3.57 8.18
N SER A 322 6.13 4.57 7.31
CA SER A 322 7.31 4.97 6.53
C SER A 322 8.42 5.52 7.41
N PRO A 323 9.68 5.07 7.20
CA PRO A 323 10.84 5.63 7.87
C PRO A 323 11.13 7.08 7.49
N LEU A 324 10.40 7.64 6.52
CA LEU A 324 10.51 9.02 6.07
C LEU A 324 9.72 9.98 6.96
N VAL A 325 8.69 9.50 7.67
CA VAL A 325 7.80 10.34 8.49
C VAL A 325 8.59 11.08 9.59
N GLY A 326 8.39 12.39 9.67
CA GLY A 326 9.08 13.27 10.62
C GLY A 326 10.54 13.56 10.28
N LYS A 327 11.01 13.20 9.10
CA LYS A 327 12.37 13.43 8.62
C LYS A 327 12.39 14.35 7.41
N THR A 328 13.53 14.96 7.15
CA THR A 328 13.75 15.76 5.95
C THR A 328 14.49 14.96 4.87
N PRO A 329 14.31 15.29 3.59
CA PRO A 329 15.07 14.68 2.50
C PRO A 329 16.59 14.79 2.67
N LYS A 330 17.06 15.88 3.29
CA LYS A 330 18.48 16.08 3.61
C LYS A 330 18.99 15.02 4.60
N GLU A 331 18.24 14.72 5.66
CA GLU A 331 18.57 13.69 6.65
C GLU A 331 18.55 12.29 6.03
N LYS A 332 17.57 12.01 5.16
CA LYS A 332 17.37 10.70 4.55
C LYS A 332 18.25 10.43 3.35
N ARG A 333 18.88 11.45 2.75
CA ARG A 333 19.83 11.32 1.63
C ARG A 333 19.29 10.37 0.54
N PHE A 334 18.16 10.72 -0.07
CA PHE A 334 17.42 9.88 -1.02
C PHE A 334 18.33 9.21 -2.05
N ASN A 335 19.22 9.97 -2.68
CA ASN A 335 20.14 9.48 -3.72
C ASN A 335 21.16 8.47 -3.21
N ARG A 336 21.49 8.47 -1.90
CA ARG A 336 22.52 7.59 -1.34
C ARG A 336 21.92 6.34 -0.69
N ASN A 337 20.75 6.48 -0.07
CA ASN A 337 20.16 5.40 0.72
C ASN A 337 19.11 4.61 -0.06
N TYR A 338 18.55 5.23 -1.10
CA TYR A 338 17.44 4.64 -1.87
C TYR A 338 17.70 4.66 -3.40
N ASP A 339 18.82 5.21 -3.86
CA ASP A 339 19.19 5.32 -5.28
C ASP A 339 18.12 5.99 -6.16
N VAL A 340 17.34 6.90 -5.56
CA VAL A 340 16.31 7.68 -6.24
C VAL A 340 16.45 9.17 -5.92
N SER A 341 16.02 10.03 -6.83
CA SER A 341 15.95 11.48 -6.65
C SER A 341 14.52 11.89 -6.29
N LEU A 342 14.36 12.75 -5.28
CA LEU A 342 13.09 13.36 -4.94
C LEU A 342 12.93 14.65 -5.75
N LEU A 343 11.94 14.70 -6.64
CA LEU A 343 11.69 15.86 -7.52
C LEU A 343 10.68 16.85 -6.92
N ALA A 344 9.63 16.33 -6.26
CA ALA A 344 8.60 17.17 -5.67
C ALA A 344 7.90 16.46 -4.50
N VAL A 345 7.25 17.24 -3.64
CA VAL A 345 6.37 16.75 -2.58
C VAL A 345 5.03 17.47 -2.68
N SER A 346 3.93 16.73 -2.66
CA SER A 346 2.59 17.31 -2.56
C SER A 346 1.96 16.97 -1.22
N ARG A 347 1.42 17.96 -0.53
CA ARG A 347 0.67 17.79 0.71
C ARG A 347 -0.74 18.32 0.54
N SER A 348 -1.72 17.44 0.71
CA SER A 348 -3.15 17.78 0.56
C SER A 348 -3.48 18.39 -0.82
N GLY A 349 -2.80 17.95 -1.89
CA GLY A 349 -2.99 18.44 -3.26
C GLY A 349 -2.28 19.76 -3.57
N VAL A 350 -1.45 20.28 -2.66
CA VAL A 350 -0.64 21.48 -2.90
C VAL A 350 0.81 21.04 -3.13
N PRO A 351 1.39 21.26 -4.32
CA PRO A 351 2.77 20.92 -4.59
C PRO A 351 3.72 21.87 -3.85
N HIS A 352 4.74 21.30 -3.22
CA HIS A 352 5.85 21.99 -2.59
C HIS A 352 7.13 21.62 -3.34
N GLN A 353 7.78 22.61 -3.93
CA GLN A 353 8.97 22.40 -4.73
C GLN A 353 10.15 23.24 -4.23
N SER A 354 9.86 24.36 -3.58
CA SER A 354 10.90 25.20 -2.98
C SER A 354 11.38 24.60 -1.65
N ARG A 355 12.72 24.55 -1.47
CA ARG A 355 13.38 24.04 -0.25
C ARG A 355 13.02 22.59 0.11
N LEU A 356 12.85 21.71 -0.87
CA LEU A 356 12.55 20.30 -0.64
C LEU A 356 13.49 19.63 0.36
N ARG A 357 14.77 20.01 0.37
CA ARG A 357 15.78 19.44 1.28
C ARG A 357 15.46 19.62 2.76
N GLU A 358 14.70 20.67 3.11
CA GLU A 358 14.33 21.00 4.49
C GLU A 358 12.87 20.69 4.78
N PHE A 359 12.13 20.15 3.80
CA PHE A 359 10.72 19.84 3.94
C PHE A 359 10.53 18.62 4.86
N MET A 360 9.80 18.80 5.95
CA MET A 360 9.49 17.70 6.88
C MET A 360 8.38 16.82 6.31
N ILE A 361 8.73 15.59 5.92
CA ILE A 361 7.81 14.62 5.33
C ILE A 361 6.83 14.13 6.40
N LYS A 362 5.54 14.04 6.03
CA LYS A 362 4.45 13.53 6.87
C LYS A 362 3.72 12.37 6.18
N THR A 363 3.01 11.60 6.97
CA THR A 363 2.09 10.57 6.47
C THR A 363 1.07 11.20 5.52
N GLY A 364 0.85 10.57 4.37
CA GLY A 364 -0.08 11.04 3.34
C GLY A 364 0.51 12.06 2.36
N ASP A 365 1.77 12.49 2.54
CA ASP A 365 2.45 13.28 1.52
C ASP A 365 2.67 12.41 0.27
N VAL A 366 2.51 13.02 -0.90
CA VAL A 366 2.83 12.40 -2.19
C VAL A 366 4.21 12.87 -2.62
N LEU A 367 5.09 11.92 -2.88
CA LEU A 367 6.44 12.17 -3.36
C LEU A 367 6.54 11.82 -4.83
N LEU A 368 7.15 12.68 -5.63
CA LEU A 368 7.55 12.40 -7.00
C LEU A 368 9.01 11.98 -7.00
N LEU A 369 9.26 10.74 -7.38
CA LEU A 369 10.57 10.12 -7.39
C LEU A 369 11.04 9.86 -8.82
N HIS A 370 12.34 10.01 -9.06
CA HIS A 370 13.00 9.67 -10.31
C HIS A 370 14.19 8.74 -10.04
N GLY A 371 14.33 7.68 -10.83
CA GLY A 371 15.41 6.71 -10.69
C GLY A 371 15.33 5.59 -11.72
N GLU A 372 16.28 4.66 -11.67
CA GLU A 372 16.29 3.48 -12.54
C GLU A 372 15.08 2.58 -12.24
N SER A 373 14.45 2.05 -13.30
CA SER A 373 13.24 1.23 -13.20
C SER A 373 13.45 0.00 -12.29
N ASP A 374 14.60 -0.67 -12.43
CA ASP A 374 14.91 -1.88 -11.68
C ASP A 374 15.12 -1.63 -10.18
N VAL A 375 15.55 -0.41 -9.81
CA VAL A 375 15.83 -0.01 -8.43
C VAL A 375 14.62 0.67 -7.77
N MET A 376 13.74 1.25 -8.57
CA MET A 376 12.61 2.05 -8.09
C MET A 376 11.69 1.24 -7.17
N ASP A 377 11.39 -0.01 -7.52
CA ASP A 377 10.50 -0.89 -6.77
C ASP A 377 11.02 -1.22 -5.39
N ASP A 378 12.29 -1.64 -5.34
CA ASP A 378 12.96 -1.93 -4.07
C ASP A 378 13.03 -0.70 -3.18
N SER A 379 13.22 0.47 -3.80
CA SER A 379 13.31 1.74 -3.08
C SER A 379 11.98 2.17 -2.51
N ILE A 380 10.87 2.02 -3.26
CA ILE A 380 9.51 2.28 -2.78
C ILE A 380 9.17 1.39 -1.59
N VAL A 381 9.52 0.09 -1.67
CA VAL A 381 9.31 -0.86 -0.56
C VAL A 381 10.16 -0.48 0.66
N LYS A 382 11.47 -0.18 0.48
CA LYS A 382 12.35 0.27 1.58
C LYS A 382 11.88 1.55 2.25
N MET A 383 11.25 2.45 1.48
CA MET A 383 10.65 3.68 1.99
C MET A 383 9.28 3.44 2.64
N ALA A 384 8.72 2.24 2.56
CA ALA A 384 7.37 1.92 2.98
C ALA A 384 6.35 2.93 2.44
N CYS A 385 6.42 3.21 1.13
CA CYS A 385 5.50 4.07 0.41
C CYS A 385 4.58 3.25 -0.50
N TYR A 386 3.41 3.79 -0.83
CA TYR A 386 2.47 3.16 -1.76
C TYR A 386 2.53 3.88 -3.12
N PRO A 387 2.78 3.17 -4.23
CA PRO A 387 2.76 3.78 -5.55
C PRO A 387 1.34 4.25 -5.92
N LEU A 388 1.19 5.50 -6.37
CA LEU A 388 -0.06 6.07 -6.85
C LEU A 388 -0.29 5.81 -8.35
N ALA A 389 0.77 5.89 -9.12
CA ALA A 389 0.71 5.62 -10.55
C ALA A 389 2.01 4.93 -11.01
N ARG A 390 1.86 3.87 -11.76
CA ARG A 390 2.93 3.25 -12.53
C ARG A 390 2.52 3.16 -13.98
N ARG A 391 3.41 3.59 -14.83
CA ARG A 391 3.37 3.30 -16.25
C ARG A 391 4.31 2.13 -16.51
N GLU A 392 4.00 0.95 -15.95
CA GLU A 392 4.65 -0.29 -16.36
C GLU A 392 3.63 -1.24 -16.95
N LEU A 393 3.85 -1.56 -18.21
CA LEU A 393 3.42 -2.80 -18.81
C LEU A 393 4.25 -3.92 -18.16
N SER A 394 3.95 -4.23 -16.88
CA SER A 394 4.46 -5.44 -16.27
C SER A 394 3.97 -6.61 -17.08
N THR A 395 4.85 -7.29 -17.76
CA THR A 395 4.62 -8.63 -18.32
C THR A 395 4.52 -9.62 -17.16
N LYS A 396 3.53 -9.41 -16.26
CA LYS A 396 3.20 -10.39 -15.24
C LYS A 396 2.74 -11.65 -15.97
N ASP A 397 3.27 -12.77 -15.57
CA ASP A 397 3.02 -14.06 -16.17
C ASP A 397 1.55 -14.44 -15.94
N LYS A 398 0.70 -14.23 -16.97
CA LYS A 398 -0.74 -14.54 -16.92
C LYS A 398 -1.00 -15.99 -16.48
N THR A 399 -0.05 -16.87 -16.72
CA THR A 399 -0.10 -18.28 -16.35
C THR A 399 -0.05 -18.43 -14.81
N LYS A 400 0.81 -17.66 -14.13
CA LYS A 400 0.88 -17.67 -12.66
C LYS A 400 -0.38 -17.11 -12.02
N ALA A 401 -0.94 -16.04 -12.59
CA ALA A 401 -2.19 -15.46 -12.10
C ALA A 401 -3.37 -16.45 -12.23
N PHE A 402 -3.46 -17.17 -13.35
CA PHE A 402 -4.48 -18.20 -13.54
C PHE A 402 -4.33 -19.36 -12.54
N HIS A 403 -3.09 -19.87 -12.33
CA HIS A 403 -2.85 -20.92 -11.36
C HIS A 403 -3.16 -20.47 -9.93
N ALA A 404 -2.80 -19.25 -9.54
CA ALA A 404 -3.12 -18.70 -8.22
C ALA A 404 -4.63 -18.65 -7.99
N LEU A 405 -5.39 -18.17 -8.98
CA LEU A 405 -6.84 -18.11 -8.92
C LEU A 405 -7.46 -19.51 -8.84
N LEU A 406 -6.96 -20.46 -9.63
CA LEU A 406 -7.43 -21.85 -9.62
C LEU A 406 -7.20 -22.51 -8.25
N ILE A 407 -5.99 -22.39 -7.69
CA ILE A 407 -5.64 -22.92 -6.36
C ILE A 407 -6.55 -22.33 -5.30
N PHE A 408 -6.74 -21.02 -5.31
CA PHE A 408 -7.59 -20.32 -4.37
C PHE A 408 -9.06 -20.75 -4.47
N LEU A 409 -9.63 -20.72 -5.67
CA LEU A 409 -11.02 -21.14 -5.88
C LEU A 409 -11.25 -22.59 -5.53
N SER A 410 -10.29 -23.48 -5.81
CA SER A 410 -10.42 -24.91 -5.44
C SER A 410 -10.46 -25.08 -3.91
N ALA A 411 -9.65 -24.35 -3.15
CA ALA A 411 -9.67 -24.38 -1.69
C ALA A 411 -11.02 -23.90 -1.13
N ILE A 412 -11.57 -22.83 -1.70
CA ILE A 412 -12.90 -22.31 -1.33
C ILE A 412 -13.99 -23.32 -1.63
N VAL A 413 -14.02 -23.88 -2.84
CA VAL A 413 -15.03 -24.85 -3.28
C VAL A 413 -15.00 -26.10 -2.39
N VAL A 414 -13.83 -26.66 -2.16
CA VAL A 414 -13.67 -27.87 -1.33
C VAL A 414 -14.16 -27.62 0.10
N THR A 415 -13.89 -26.43 0.66
CA THR A 415 -14.37 -26.05 1.99
C THR A 415 -15.88 -25.78 2.00
N ALA A 416 -16.40 -25.10 0.97
CA ALA A 416 -17.81 -24.74 0.85
C ALA A 416 -18.73 -25.98 0.78
N PHE A 417 -18.24 -27.05 0.13
CA PHE A 417 -18.94 -28.34 0.08
C PHE A 417 -18.69 -29.24 1.32
N GLY A 418 -17.92 -28.74 2.30
CA GLY A 418 -17.64 -29.50 3.54
C GLY A 418 -16.73 -30.72 3.34
N LEU A 419 -16.01 -30.80 2.21
CA LEU A 419 -15.14 -31.95 1.90
C LEU A 419 -13.87 -31.96 2.76
N LEU A 420 -13.33 -30.76 3.05
CA LEU A 420 -12.17 -30.60 3.94
C LEU A 420 -12.40 -29.44 4.91
N PRO A 421 -11.86 -29.53 6.14
CA PRO A 421 -11.79 -28.40 7.05
C PRO A 421 -10.99 -27.25 6.41
N ILE A 422 -11.38 -26.01 6.70
CA ILE A 422 -10.81 -24.82 6.07
C ILE A 422 -9.30 -24.71 6.29
N GLN A 423 -8.81 -25.08 7.47
CA GLN A 423 -7.39 -25.06 7.81
C GLN A 423 -6.57 -25.97 6.87
N LEU A 424 -7.11 -27.16 6.60
CA LEU A 424 -6.45 -28.12 5.73
C LEU A 424 -6.49 -27.67 4.26
N ALA A 425 -7.65 -27.19 3.80
CA ALA A 425 -7.80 -26.68 2.43
C ALA A 425 -6.86 -25.49 2.15
N LEU A 426 -6.81 -24.52 3.06
CA LEU A 426 -5.91 -23.37 2.93
C LEU A 426 -4.43 -23.77 3.11
N GLY A 427 -4.13 -24.73 3.99
CA GLY A 427 -2.78 -25.28 4.14
C GLY A 427 -2.27 -25.90 2.84
N ILE A 428 -3.10 -26.74 2.20
CA ILE A 428 -2.80 -27.33 0.88
C ILE A 428 -2.62 -26.23 -0.19
N ALA A 429 -3.51 -25.24 -0.22
CA ALA A 429 -3.41 -24.11 -1.14
C ALA A 429 -2.09 -23.32 -0.94
N THR A 430 -1.72 -23.08 0.31
CA THR A 430 -0.48 -22.40 0.70
C THR A 430 0.75 -23.14 0.18
N VAL A 431 0.81 -24.47 0.40
CA VAL A 431 1.89 -25.33 -0.11
C VAL A 431 1.90 -25.34 -1.63
N ALA A 432 0.73 -25.46 -2.27
CA ALA A 432 0.62 -25.44 -3.74
C ALA A 432 1.15 -24.12 -4.33
N MET A 433 0.85 -22.97 -3.72
CA MET A 433 1.37 -21.67 -4.15
C MET A 433 2.90 -21.56 -3.98
N ALA A 434 3.47 -22.17 -2.94
CA ALA A 434 4.91 -22.22 -2.74
C ALA A 434 5.59 -23.13 -3.79
N VAL A 435 5.06 -24.34 -4.03
CA VAL A 435 5.60 -25.29 -5.00
C VAL A 435 5.53 -24.75 -6.44
N THR A 436 4.43 -24.06 -6.79
CA THR A 436 4.26 -23.42 -8.10
C THR A 436 5.05 -22.10 -8.24
N GLN A 437 5.81 -21.70 -7.22
CA GLN A 437 6.57 -20.45 -7.18
C GLN A 437 5.74 -19.19 -7.50
N ILE A 438 4.46 -19.23 -7.18
CA ILE A 438 3.59 -18.05 -7.21
C ILE A 438 4.03 -17.07 -6.12
N VAL A 439 4.34 -17.61 -4.93
CA VAL A 439 4.97 -16.89 -3.83
C VAL A 439 6.40 -17.43 -3.67
N PRO A 440 7.42 -16.60 -3.88
CA PRO A 440 8.80 -17.00 -3.59
C PRO A 440 8.96 -17.38 -2.11
N VAL A 441 9.68 -18.46 -1.83
CA VAL A 441 9.85 -18.96 -0.45
C VAL A 441 10.43 -17.89 0.50
N ARG A 442 11.25 -16.99 -0.02
CA ARG A 442 11.84 -15.88 0.76
C ARG A 442 10.81 -14.84 1.22
N GLU A 443 9.73 -14.66 0.46
CA GLU A 443 8.67 -13.68 0.72
C GLU A 443 7.42 -14.32 1.33
N PHE A 444 7.48 -15.60 1.65
CA PHE A 444 6.32 -16.39 2.05
C PHE A 444 5.59 -15.84 3.28
N TYR A 445 6.35 -15.27 4.21
CA TYR A 445 5.82 -14.70 5.46
C TYR A 445 5.61 -13.19 5.41
N ASP A 446 5.99 -12.53 4.32
CA ASP A 446 5.86 -11.06 4.20
C ASP A 446 4.39 -10.60 4.12
N GLY A 447 3.51 -11.50 3.64
CA GLY A 447 2.07 -11.27 3.59
C GLY A 447 1.35 -11.42 4.93
N VAL A 448 2.04 -11.90 5.98
CA VAL A 448 1.42 -12.17 7.28
C VAL A 448 1.41 -10.90 8.13
N ASP A 449 0.22 -10.47 8.53
CA ASP A 449 0.04 -9.39 9.52
C ASP A 449 0.29 -9.93 10.94
N TRP A 450 1.56 -9.99 11.32
CA TRP A 450 1.99 -10.50 12.62
C TRP A 450 1.30 -9.83 13.81
N PRO A 451 1.05 -8.51 13.83
CA PRO A 451 0.26 -7.87 14.87
C PRO A 451 -1.13 -8.50 15.09
N VAL A 452 -1.82 -8.85 14.01
CA VAL A 452 -3.13 -9.54 14.10
C VAL A 452 -2.98 -10.94 14.66
N VAL A 453 -1.96 -11.68 14.21
CA VAL A 453 -1.66 -13.04 14.71
C VAL A 453 -1.34 -13.01 16.21
N ILE A 454 -0.54 -12.05 16.65
CA ILE A 454 -0.16 -11.87 18.06
C ILE A 454 -1.39 -11.48 18.89
N LEU A 455 -2.23 -10.57 18.39
CA LEU A 455 -3.47 -10.19 19.06
C LEU A 455 -4.37 -11.41 19.28
N LEU A 456 -4.62 -12.20 18.24
CA LEU A 456 -5.46 -13.40 18.34
C LEU A 456 -4.85 -14.41 19.29
N GLY A 457 -3.55 -14.70 19.17
CA GLY A 457 -2.82 -15.62 20.04
C GLY A 457 -2.88 -15.24 21.52
N ALA A 458 -2.91 -13.93 21.82
CA ALA A 458 -3.03 -13.43 23.19
C ALA A 458 -4.48 -13.39 23.70
N MET A 459 -5.45 -13.06 22.83
CA MET A 459 -6.84 -12.88 23.24
C MET A 459 -7.57 -14.20 23.49
N ILE A 460 -7.20 -15.30 22.82
CA ILE A 460 -7.85 -16.60 23.00
C ILE A 460 -7.69 -17.13 24.44
N PRO A 461 -6.49 -17.19 25.04
CA PRO A 461 -6.35 -17.61 26.43
C PRO A 461 -7.05 -16.67 27.43
N LEU A 462 -7.07 -15.36 27.15
CA LEU A 462 -7.83 -14.40 27.95
C LEU A 462 -9.34 -14.64 27.88
N GLY A 463 -9.86 -15.02 26.71
CA GLY A 463 -11.24 -15.44 26.53
C GLY A 463 -11.57 -16.71 27.33
N GLY A 464 -10.66 -17.68 27.32
CA GLY A 464 -10.76 -18.88 28.17
C GLY A 464 -10.81 -18.56 29.67
N ALA A 465 -10.00 -17.62 30.12
CA ALA A 465 -9.99 -17.15 31.52
C ALA A 465 -11.33 -16.50 31.92
N LEU A 466 -11.99 -15.75 31.00
CA LEU A 466 -13.33 -15.20 31.24
C LEU A 466 -14.36 -16.28 31.54
N GLN A 467 -14.28 -17.41 30.81
CA GLN A 467 -15.18 -18.53 30.97
C GLN A 467 -14.85 -19.30 32.25
N GLN A 468 -13.57 -19.63 32.51
CA GLN A 468 -13.13 -20.38 33.70
C GLN A 468 -13.46 -19.64 35.00
N THR A 469 -13.36 -18.31 35.01
CA THR A 469 -13.71 -17.51 36.22
C THR A 469 -15.22 -17.27 36.36
N GLY A 470 -16.05 -17.65 35.38
CA GLY A 470 -17.48 -17.31 35.34
C GLY A 470 -17.78 -15.82 35.20
N THR A 471 -16.81 -15.06 34.68
CA THR A 471 -16.97 -13.60 34.48
C THR A 471 -17.97 -13.32 33.34
N THR A 472 -18.21 -14.28 32.47
CA THR A 472 -19.21 -14.19 31.38
C THR A 472 -20.65 -14.21 31.89
N ASP A 473 -20.91 -14.67 33.14
CA ASP A 473 -22.25 -14.79 33.72
C ASP A 473 -22.64 -13.53 34.52
N LEU A 474 -21.76 -12.52 34.60
CA LEU A 474 -21.97 -11.22 35.25
C LEU A 474 -22.56 -10.20 34.32
#